data_c89fd2c4b397114b3811b654f677782b
#
_entry.id   c89fd2c4b397114b3811b654f677782b
#
_cell.length_a   1.000
_cell.length_b   1.000
_cell.length_c   1.000
_cell.angle_alpha   90.00
_cell.angle_beta   90.00
_cell.angle_gamma   90.00
#
_symmetry.space_group_name_H-M   'P 1'
#
loop_
_entity.id
_entity.type
_entity.pdbx_description
1 polymer ?
#
loop_
_entity_poly.entity_id
_entity_poly.type
_entity_poly.pdbx_seq_one_letter_code
_entity_poly.pdbx_strand_id
1 'polypeptide(L)'
;MQLRPHQLKAVQAMFRHTKGQIIVPTGGGKTMCMINDAEQRFRSTAVRAIVVVAPRILLANQLSAEFLEHITDVDVIHVHSGETHHNSTTKTDQLEYWYHNSTENILIFTTYHSLHKIQESDIEVDTIYFDEAHNSVQKNFFPATEHFSHLAKRCYFFT
;
A
#
# COMPACT_ATOMS: atom_id res chain seq x y z
N MET A 1 -11.74 6.61 14.82
CA MET A 1 -12.17 6.97 13.45
C MET A 1 -13.54 6.37 13.18
N GLN A 2 -14.48 7.19 12.71
CA GLN A 2 -15.84 6.73 12.42
C GLN A 2 -16.00 6.62 10.90
N LEU A 3 -16.32 5.42 10.44
CA LEU A 3 -16.53 5.16 9.02
C LEU A 3 -17.96 5.42 8.61
N ARG A 4 -18.14 5.98 7.42
CA ARG A 4 -19.47 6.11 6.80
C ARG A 4 -19.97 4.71 6.39
N PRO A 5 -21.31 4.50 6.21
CA PRO A 5 -21.84 3.16 5.91
C PRO A 5 -21.18 2.46 4.71
N HIS A 6 -20.93 3.18 3.61
CA HIS A 6 -20.31 2.57 2.44
C HIS A 6 -18.82 2.22 2.69
N GLN A 7 -18.13 2.99 3.52
CA GLN A 7 -16.76 2.68 3.92
C GLN A 7 -16.73 1.44 4.80
N LEU A 8 -17.66 1.33 5.74
CA LEU A 8 -17.77 0.16 6.61
C LEU A 8 -18.02 -1.11 5.81
N LYS A 9 -18.89 -1.07 4.80
CA LYS A 9 -19.13 -2.21 3.91
C LYS A 9 -17.87 -2.62 3.18
N ALA A 10 -17.11 -1.64 2.65
CA ALA A 10 -15.85 -1.92 1.95
C ALA A 10 -14.85 -2.61 2.87
N VAL A 11 -14.65 -2.08 4.07
CA VAL A 11 -13.70 -2.63 5.05
C VAL A 11 -14.12 -4.05 5.46
N GLN A 12 -15.41 -4.29 5.67
CA GLN A 12 -15.91 -5.62 6.01
C GLN A 12 -15.69 -6.62 4.88
N ALA A 13 -15.87 -6.18 3.63
CA ALA A 13 -15.61 -7.04 2.47
C ALA A 13 -14.11 -7.37 2.35
N MET A 14 -13.25 -6.39 2.57
CA MET A 14 -11.81 -6.60 2.58
C MET A 14 -11.38 -7.58 3.66
N PHE A 15 -12.02 -7.53 4.82
CA PHE A 15 -11.73 -8.47 5.91
C PHE A 15 -12.07 -9.90 5.54
N ARG A 16 -13.16 -10.10 4.78
CA ARG A 16 -13.64 -11.44 4.39
C ARG A 16 -12.93 -12.01 3.17
N HIS A 17 -12.36 -11.17 2.32
CA HIS A 17 -11.77 -11.59 1.05
C HIS A 17 -10.31 -11.17 0.98
N THR A 18 -9.46 -12.03 0.46
CA THR A 18 -8.03 -11.73 0.33
C THR A 18 -7.70 -10.92 -0.92
N LYS A 19 -8.62 -10.89 -1.88
CA LYS A 19 -8.46 -10.13 -3.13
C LYS A 19 -9.78 -9.55 -3.54
N GLY A 20 -9.74 -8.37 -4.15
CA GLY A 20 -10.95 -7.76 -4.66
C GLY A 20 -10.77 -6.37 -5.21
N GLN A 21 -11.78 -5.94 -5.92
CA GLN A 21 -11.88 -4.58 -6.42
C GLN A 21 -12.85 -3.81 -5.53
N ILE A 22 -12.42 -2.65 -5.07
CA ILE A 22 -13.20 -1.80 -4.19
C ILE A 22 -13.60 -0.55 -4.98
N ILE A 23 -14.88 -0.41 -5.22
CA ILE A 23 -15.44 0.78 -5.90
C ILE A 23 -16.05 1.67 -4.84
N VAL A 24 -15.44 2.84 -4.66
CA VAL A 24 -15.91 3.84 -3.69
C VAL A 24 -16.30 5.10 -4.47
N PRO A 25 -17.48 5.66 -4.22
CA PRO A 25 -17.89 6.88 -4.92
C PRO A 25 -16.89 8.02 -4.74
N THR A 26 -16.80 8.88 -5.74
CA THR A 26 -15.96 10.10 -5.67
C THR A 26 -16.26 10.85 -4.38
N GLY A 27 -15.21 11.22 -3.64
CA GLY A 27 -15.38 11.83 -2.33
C GLY A 27 -15.81 10.85 -1.24
N GLY A 28 -15.84 9.54 -1.54
CA GLY A 28 -16.26 8.51 -0.60
C GLY A 28 -15.22 8.08 0.41
N GLY A 29 -14.01 8.64 0.35
CA GLY A 29 -12.97 8.37 1.34
C GLY A 29 -12.34 6.99 1.21
N LYS A 30 -11.95 6.60 -0.01
CA LYS A 30 -11.29 5.30 -0.23
C LYS A 30 -10.00 5.16 0.59
N THR A 31 -9.27 6.25 0.82
CA THR A 31 -8.06 6.24 1.64
C THR A 31 -8.36 5.80 3.07
N MET A 32 -9.50 6.22 3.63
CA MET A 32 -9.89 5.79 4.98
C MET A 32 -10.18 4.29 5.04
N CYS A 33 -10.68 3.70 3.96
CA CYS A 33 -10.85 2.25 3.88
C CYS A 33 -9.50 1.53 3.94
N MET A 34 -8.52 2.03 3.19
CA MET A 34 -7.16 1.46 3.23
C MET A 34 -6.54 1.59 4.61
N ILE A 35 -6.63 2.77 5.22
CA ILE A 35 -6.06 3.04 6.54
C ILE A 35 -6.68 2.13 7.59
N ASN A 36 -8.00 2.02 7.59
CA ASN A 36 -8.70 1.17 8.55
C ASN A 36 -8.29 -0.31 8.40
N ASP A 37 -8.23 -0.79 7.17
CA ASP A 37 -7.80 -2.16 6.90
C ASP A 37 -6.36 -2.39 7.35
N ALA A 38 -5.45 -1.48 7.01
CA ALA A 38 -4.04 -1.58 7.39
C ALA A 38 -3.86 -1.58 8.91
N GLU A 39 -4.56 -0.69 9.60
CA GLU A 39 -4.51 -0.61 11.06
C GLU A 39 -4.96 -1.92 11.71
N GLN A 40 -6.06 -2.49 11.24
CA GLN A 40 -6.55 -3.75 11.76
C GLN A 40 -5.56 -4.89 11.54
N ARG A 41 -4.92 -4.93 10.38
CA ARG A 41 -3.95 -5.99 10.07
C ARG A 41 -2.71 -5.89 10.94
N PHE A 42 -2.21 -4.69 11.15
CA PHE A 42 -1.06 -4.48 12.04
C PHE A 42 -1.35 -4.85 13.49
N ARG A 43 -2.60 -4.75 13.92
CA ARG A 43 -3.00 -5.13 15.28
C ARG A 43 -3.22 -6.61 15.46
N SER A 44 -3.76 -7.29 14.47
CA SER A 44 -4.31 -8.63 14.62
C SER A 44 -3.33 -9.75 14.35
N THR A 45 -2.24 -9.49 13.64
CA THR A 45 -1.29 -10.51 13.24
C THR A 45 0.13 -9.95 13.23
N ALA A 46 1.11 -10.84 13.05
CA ALA A 46 2.50 -10.46 12.83
C ALA A 46 2.72 -10.05 11.38
N VAL A 47 1.87 -9.19 10.85
CA VAL A 47 2.01 -8.61 9.52
C VAL A 47 3.18 -7.64 9.56
N ARG A 48 4.11 -7.79 8.62
CA ARG A 48 5.30 -6.96 8.63
C ARG A 48 5.26 -5.83 7.63
N ALA A 49 4.84 -6.07 6.40
CA ALA A 49 4.90 -5.05 5.36
C ALA A 49 3.59 -4.94 4.60
N ILE A 50 3.12 -3.70 4.48
CA ILE A 50 1.96 -3.32 3.67
C ILE A 50 2.43 -2.30 2.64
N VAL A 51 2.06 -2.50 1.38
CA VAL A 51 2.43 -1.62 0.26
C VAL A 51 1.22 -0.85 -0.22
N VAL A 52 1.40 0.44 -0.47
CA VAL A 52 0.38 1.31 -1.06
C VAL A 52 0.94 1.86 -2.37
N VAL A 53 0.24 1.60 -3.47
CA VAL A 53 0.67 2.01 -4.81
C VAL A 53 -0.19 3.16 -5.30
N ALA A 54 0.45 4.28 -5.63
CA ALA A 54 -0.21 5.47 -6.14
C ALA A 54 0.21 5.75 -7.59
N PRO A 55 -0.60 6.47 -8.36
CA PRO A 55 -0.24 6.77 -9.74
C PRO A 55 0.89 7.78 -9.89
N ARG A 56 1.15 8.61 -8.87
CA ARG A 56 2.16 9.68 -8.93
C ARG A 56 2.80 9.88 -7.58
N ILE A 57 4.02 10.41 -7.59
CA ILE A 57 4.80 10.70 -6.37
C ILE A 57 4.05 11.62 -5.43
N LEU A 58 3.43 12.68 -5.94
CA LEU A 58 2.67 13.61 -5.10
C LEU A 58 1.56 12.89 -4.34
N LEU A 59 0.82 11.99 -5.00
CA LEU A 59 -0.24 11.23 -4.35
C LEU A 59 0.31 10.22 -3.36
N ALA A 60 1.47 9.62 -3.65
CA ALA A 60 2.13 8.73 -2.69
C ALA A 60 2.46 9.47 -1.40
N ASN A 61 2.98 10.69 -1.52
CA ASN A 61 3.30 11.53 -0.36
C ASN A 61 2.04 11.95 0.40
N GLN A 62 0.96 12.28 -0.29
CA GLN A 62 -0.32 12.63 0.34
C GLN A 62 -0.91 11.43 1.08
N LEU A 63 -0.88 10.24 0.48
CA LEU A 63 -1.35 9.02 1.13
C LEU A 63 -0.54 8.72 2.39
N SER A 64 0.78 8.84 2.30
CA SER A 64 1.66 8.65 3.45
C SER A 64 1.28 9.57 4.61
N ALA A 65 1.06 10.86 4.34
CA ALA A 65 0.66 11.82 5.35
C ALA A 65 -0.67 11.44 6.01
N GLU A 66 -1.66 11.03 5.22
CA GLU A 66 -2.96 10.62 5.75
C GLU A 66 -2.86 9.34 6.58
N PHE A 67 -2.11 8.34 6.12
CA PHE A 67 -1.92 7.10 6.87
C PHE A 67 -1.29 7.39 8.25
N LEU A 68 -0.30 8.27 8.29
CA LEU A 68 0.42 8.56 9.54
C LEU A 68 -0.39 9.41 10.52
N GLU A 69 -1.49 10.02 10.10
CA GLU A 69 -2.43 10.64 11.02
C GLU A 69 -3.15 9.62 11.90
N HIS A 70 -3.24 8.36 11.46
CA HIS A 70 -4.01 7.32 12.13
C HIS A 70 -3.20 6.12 12.56
N ILE A 71 -2.07 5.84 11.94
CA ILE A 71 -1.25 4.68 12.22
C ILE A 71 0.09 5.13 12.79
N THR A 72 0.41 4.64 13.99
CA THR A 72 1.67 4.93 14.67
C THR A 72 2.46 3.63 14.83
N ASP A 73 3.70 3.75 15.31
CA ASP A 73 4.58 2.61 15.57
C ASP A 73 4.87 1.79 14.33
N VAL A 74 5.09 2.48 13.21
CA VAL A 74 5.49 1.88 11.94
C VAL A 74 6.68 2.62 11.37
N ASP A 75 7.51 1.91 10.64
CA ASP A 75 8.54 2.51 9.79
C ASP A 75 7.94 2.78 8.42
N VAL A 76 8.32 3.91 7.83
CA VAL A 76 7.81 4.34 6.52
C VAL A 76 8.95 4.36 5.53
N ILE A 77 8.73 3.71 4.40
CA ILE A 77 9.68 3.68 3.29
C ILE A 77 8.95 4.13 2.02
N HIS A 78 9.56 5.05 1.27
CA HIS A 78 9.06 5.44 -0.03
C HIS A 78 9.95 4.85 -1.12
N VAL A 79 9.35 4.21 -2.11
CA VAL A 79 10.06 3.65 -3.26
C VAL A 79 9.65 4.44 -4.50
N HIS A 80 10.34 5.55 -4.72
CA HIS A 80 10.19 6.41 -5.88
C HIS A 80 11.34 7.42 -5.90
N SER A 81 11.46 8.18 -6.98
CA SER A 81 12.55 9.14 -7.17
C SER A 81 12.34 10.49 -6.49
N GLY A 82 11.16 10.72 -5.88
CA GLY A 82 10.84 12.01 -5.26
C GLY A 82 11.40 12.15 -3.86
N GLU A 83 11.48 13.40 -3.40
CA GLU A 83 11.87 13.70 -2.02
C GLU A 83 10.66 13.58 -1.09
N THR A 84 10.92 13.21 0.14
CA THR A 84 9.91 13.08 1.18
C THR A 84 10.59 13.26 2.53
N HIS A 85 9.79 13.43 3.60
CA HIS A 85 10.30 13.49 4.97
C HIS A 85 10.70 12.12 5.52
N HIS A 86 10.53 11.07 4.74
CA HIS A 86 10.83 9.70 5.13
C HIS A 86 11.97 9.13 4.28
N ASN A 87 12.42 7.93 4.61
CA ASN A 87 13.37 7.20 3.79
C ASN A 87 12.80 6.97 2.40
N SER A 88 13.53 7.36 1.39
CA SER A 88 13.10 7.24 0.00
C SER A 88 14.24 6.71 -0.86
N THR A 89 13.93 5.73 -1.73
CA THR A 89 14.94 5.14 -2.60
C THR A 89 14.32 4.58 -3.88
N THR A 90 15.14 4.45 -4.92
CA THR A 90 14.83 3.65 -6.10
C THR A 90 15.77 2.43 -6.21
N LYS A 91 16.61 2.21 -5.20
CA LYS A 91 17.58 1.11 -5.18
C LYS A 91 17.07 -0.05 -4.37
N THR A 92 17.01 -1.21 -5.00
CA THR A 92 16.50 -2.45 -4.39
C THR A 92 17.29 -2.84 -3.16
N ASP A 93 18.61 -2.73 -3.20
CA ASP A 93 19.47 -3.09 -2.07
C ASP A 93 19.26 -2.18 -0.86
N GLN A 94 19.03 -0.88 -1.08
CA GLN A 94 18.72 0.06 -0.01
C GLN A 94 17.36 -0.27 0.62
N LEU A 95 16.37 -0.59 -0.20
CA LEU A 95 15.05 -1.02 0.26
C LEU A 95 15.16 -2.27 1.13
N GLU A 96 15.89 -3.27 0.67
CA GLU A 96 16.10 -4.51 1.41
C GLU A 96 16.81 -4.25 2.74
N TYR A 97 17.79 -3.37 2.75
CA TYR A 97 18.51 -2.99 3.97
C TYR A 97 17.55 -2.40 5.01
N TRP A 98 16.73 -1.42 4.61
CA TRP A 98 15.78 -0.82 5.54
C TRP A 98 14.75 -1.83 6.04
N TYR A 99 14.28 -2.71 5.16
CA TYR A 99 13.31 -3.74 5.52
C TYR A 99 13.88 -4.71 6.55
N HIS A 100 15.07 -5.23 6.31
CA HIS A 100 15.66 -6.25 7.19
C HIS A 100 16.14 -5.69 8.52
N ASN A 101 16.47 -4.41 8.57
CA ASN A 101 16.94 -3.76 9.79
C ASN A 101 15.85 -3.09 10.60
N SER A 102 14.62 -3.09 10.12
CA SER A 102 13.49 -2.54 10.88
C SER A 102 13.01 -3.54 11.93
N THR A 103 12.68 -3.01 13.11
CA THR A 103 12.06 -3.80 14.20
C THR A 103 10.56 -3.55 14.29
N GLU A 104 10.03 -2.64 13.47
CA GLU A 104 8.62 -2.26 13.47
C GLU A 104 7.89 -2.86 12.26
N ASN A 105 6.59 -2.75 12.25
CA ASN A 105 5.80 -2.95 11.03
C ASN A 105 6.16 -1.87 10.02
N ILE A 106 6.01 -2.17 8.74
CA ILE A 106 6.51 -1.30 7.68
C ILE A 106 5.37 -0.92 6.73
N LEU A 107 5.24 0.38 6.47
CA LEU A 107 4.40 0.90 5.39
C LEU A 107 5.30 1.34 4.25
N ILE A 108 5.06 0.81 3.07
CA ILE A 108 5.82 1.15 1.86
C ILE A 108 4.89 1.87 0.89
N PHE A 109 5.26 3.09 0.53
CA PHE A 109 4.53 3.89 -0.45
C PHE A 109 5.32 3.95 -1.74
N THR A 110 4.70 3.59 -2.84
CA THR A 110 5.37 3.54 -4.14
C THR A 110 4.43 4.04 -5.24
N THR A 111 4.96 4.16 -6.43
CA THR A 111 4.19 4.46 -7.62
C THR A 111 4.15 3.23 -8.51
N TYR A 112 3.22 3.21 -9.49
CA TYR A 112 3.21 2.14 -10.48
C TYR A 112 4.54 2.07 -11.24
N HIS A 113 5.17 3.20 -11.45
CA HIS A 113 6.47 3.31 -12.11
C HIS A 113 7.59 2.59 -11.37
N SER A 114 7.54 2.61 -10.04
CA SER A 114 8.61 2.07 -9.18
C SER A 114 8.27 0.74 -8.52
N LEU A 115 7.06 0.24 -8.71
CA LEU A 115 6.59 -1.00 -8.08
C LEU A 115 7.50 -2.19 -8.41
N HIS A 116 8.06 -2.23 -9.62
CA HIS A 116 8.96 -3.32 -10.02
C HIS A 116 10.22 -3.40 -9.15
N LYS A 117 10.60 -2.32 -8.49
CA LYS A 117 11.74 -2.33 -7.56
C LYS A 117 11.44 -3.18 -6.32
N ILE A 118 10.20 -3.15 -5.86
CA ILE A 118 9.76 -4.02 -4.76
C ILE A 118 9.68 -5.47 -5.25
N GLN A 119 9.21 -5.67 -6.48
CA GLN A 119 9.17 -7.00 -7.09
C GLN A 119 10.55 -7.65 -7.18
N GLU A 120 11.58 -6.86 -7.51
CA GLU A 120 12.96 -7.32 -7.62
C GLU A 120 13.61 -7.60 -6.26
N SER A 121 13.01 -7.13 -5.18
CA SER A 121 13.53 -7.30 -3.82
C SER A 121 13.12 -8.64 -3.23
N ASP A 122 13.72 -8.98 -2.09
CA ASP A 122 13.37 -10.18 -1.33
C ASP A 122 12.27 -9.93 -0.27
N ILE A 123 11.62 -8.77 -0.32
CA ILE A 123 10.62 -8.37 0.67
C ILE A 123 9.34 -9.19 0.50
N GLU A 124 8.86 -9.74 1.62
CA GLU A 124 7.55 -10.37 1.67
C GLU A 124 6.48 -9.32 1.91
N VAL A 125 5.57 -9.15 0.95
CA VAL A 125 4.46 -8.21 1.04
C VAL A 125 3.24 -8.97 1.54
N ASP A 126 2.71 -8.56 2.70
CA ASP A 126 1.48 -9.16 3.22
C ASP A 126 0.26 -8.62 2.46
N THR A 127 0.11 -7.31 2.42
CA THR A 127 -1.04 -6.65 1.83
C THR A 127 -0.58 -5.55 0.89
N ILE A 128 -1.24 -5.45 -0.25
CA ILE A 128 -0.98 -4.37 -1.21
C ILE A 128 -2.30 -3.72 -1.62
N TYR A 129 -2.30 -2.37 -1.59
CA TYR A 129 -3.42 -1.57 -2.06
C TYR A 129 -3.00 -0.82 -3.32
N PHE A 130 -3.80 -0.96 -4.36
CA PHE A 130 -3.60 -0.22 -5.61
C PHE A 130 -4.59 0.94 -5.67
N ASP A 131 -4.12 2.15 -5.49
CA ASP A 131 -4.94 3.35 -5.61
C ASP A 131 -5.07 3.74 -7.08
N GLU A 132 -6.24 4.24 -7.47
CA GLU A 132 -6.54 4.54 -8.88
C GLU A 132 -6.19 3.34 -9.76
N ALA A 133 -6.82 2.21 -9.49
CA ALA A 133 -6.41 0.91 -10.01
C ALA A 133 -6.50 0.77 -11.52
N HIS A 134 -7.23 1.65 -12.20
CA HIS A 134 -7.24 1.67 -13.66
C HIS A 134 -5.84 1.88 -14.26
N ASN A 135 -4.90 2.43 -13.49
CA ASN A 135 -3.51 2.58 -13.92
C ASN A 135 -2.75 1.24 -13.92
N SER A 136 -3.23 0.25 -13.18
CA SER A 136 -2.52 -1.03 -13.04
C SER A 136 -2.47 -1.85 -14.32
N VAL A 137 -3.37 -1.58 -15.26
CA VAL A 137 -3.47 -2.33 -16.52
C VAL A 137 -2.64 -1.71 -17.65
N GLN A 138 -1.95 -0.61 -17.39
CA GLN A 138 -1.05 -0.02 -18.39
C GLN A 138 0.09 -0.97 -18.71
N LYS A 139 0.51 -1.00 -19.97
CA LYS A 139 1.47 -1.98 -20.50
C LYS A 139 2.75 -2.12 -19.66
N ASN A 140 3.29 -0.99 -19.19
CA ASN A 140 4.55 -0.99 -18.44
C ASN A 140 4.39 -1.35 -16.98
N PHE A 141 3.17 -1.28 -16.44
CA PHE A 141 2.89 -1.52 -15.02
C PHE A 141 2.31 -2.90 -14.74
N PHE A 142 1.70 -3.51 -15.75
CA PHE A 142 0.97 -4.76 -15.59
C PHE A 142 1.81 -5.91 -15.05
N PRO A 143 3.08 -6.12 -15.48
CA PRO A 143 3.86 -7.25 -14.96
C PRO A 143 4.06 -7.20 -13.44
N ALA A 144 4.38 -6.04 -12.88
CA ALA A 144 4.55 -5.92 -11.43
C ALA A 144 3.23 -6.05 -10.70
N THR A 145 2.15 -5.49 -11.24
CA THR A 145 0.81 -5.62 -10.68
C THR A 145 0.38 -7.08 -10.63
N GLU A 146 0.58 -7.81 -11.73
CA GLU A 146 0.25 -9.23 -11.82
C GLU A 146 1.06 -10.03 -10.80
N HIS A 147 2.35 -9.75 -10.68
CA HIS A 147 3.22 -10.40 -9.72
C HIS A 147 2.63 -10.32 -8.30
N PHE A 148 2.30 -9.11 -7.85
CA PHE A 148 1.79 -8.93 -6.49
C PHE A 148 0.35 -9.41 -6.32
N SER A 149 -0.45 -9.44 -7.38
CA SER A 149 -1.79 -10.01 -7.28
C SER A 149 -1.77 -11.51 -6.97
N HIS A 150 -0.67 -12.19 -7.31
CA HIS A 150 -0.50 -13.61 -7.03
C HIS A 150 0.30 -13.88 -5.76
N LEU A 151 1.30 -13.06 -5.44
CA LEU A 151 2.23 -13.34 -4.36
C LEU A 151 1.91 -12.64 -3.03
N ALA A 152 1.29 -11.46 -3.06
CA ALA A 152 0.84 -10.85 -1.82
C ALA A 152 -0.29 -11.69 -1.22
N LYS A 153 -0.32 -11.82 0.10
CA LYS A 153 -1.39 -12.56 0.77
C LYS A 153 -2.74 -11.90 0.57
N ARG A 154 -2.75 -10.57 0.51
CA ARG A 154 -3.96 -9.78 0.29
C ARG A 154 -3.68 -8.69 -0.74
N CYS A 155 -4.63 -8.50 -1.67
CA CYS A 155 -4.46 -7.54 -2.75
C CYS A 155 -5.79 -6.88 -3.07
N TYR A 156 -5.86 -5.56 -2.98
CA TYR A 156 -7.09 -4.81 -3.21
C TYR A 156 -6.87 -3.67 -4.19
N PHE A 157 -7.79 -3.58 -5.14
CA PHE A 157 -7.78 -2.56 -6.19
C PHE A 157 -8.87 -1.53 -5.93
N PHE A 158 -8.49 -0.28 -5.75
CA PHE A 158 -9.41 0.83 -5.45
C PHE A 158 -9.60 1.71 -6.69
N THR A 159 -10.84 1.95 -7.05
CA THR A 159 -11.20 2.84 -8.15
C THR A 159 -12.23 3.88 -7.73
#